data_bb4fb3f5733a871ca16e7a38eacbd3bc
#
_entry.id   bb4fb3f5733a871ca16e7a38eacbd3bc
#
_cell.length_a   1.000
_cell.length_b   1.000
_cell.length_c   1.000
_cell.angle_alpha   90.00
_cell.angle_beta   90.00
_cell.angle_gamma   90.00
#
_symmetry.space_group_name_H-M   'P 1'
#
loop_
_entity.id
_entity.type
_entity.pdbx_description
1 polymer ?
#
loop_
_entity_poly.entity_id
_entity_poly.type
_entity_poly.pdbx_seq_one_letter_code
_entity_poly.pdbx_strand_id
1 'polypeptide(L)'
;SVYSCEKKSKDTSEKNRVKENSHDSIKIEKPKPKYDLETIVISDENVVDFLTWYGEQNNENKVLIETKFGNIEIELFYETPLHRANFIYLVKKNYFNTAYFHRVVNNFIIQGGNSDESITKKERKKIGKYLIPAEFKKSLRHNYGALAAARSWDNNPEKLSNPFEFYFIQNKKGEHHLDGEHTV
;
A
#
# COMPACT_ATOMS: atom_id res chain seq x y z
N SER A 1 -24.17 -31.28 -2.05
CA SER A 1 -25.59 -31.38 -2.45
C SER A 1 -25.91 -30.36 -3.51
N VAL A 2 -26.19 -30.82 -4.70
CA VAL A 2 -26.54 -30.04 -5.89
C VAL A 2 -28.04 -29.75 -5.80
N TYR A 3 -28.49 -28.53 -6.04
CA TYR A 3 -29.86 -28.21 -6.35
C TYR A 3 -29.94 -27.59 -7.75
N SER A 4 -30.50 -28.36 -8.66
CA SER A 4 -30.98 -27.97 -10.00
C SER A 4 -32.41 -27.47 -9.88
N CYS A 5 -32.76 -26.39 -10.58
CA CYS A 5 -34.15 -25.98 -10.77
C CYS A 5 -34.39 -25.71 -12.25
N GLU A 6 -35.05 -26.70 -12.91
CA GLU A 6 -35.62 -26.57 -14.23
C GLU A 6 -36.87 -25.69 -14.21
N LYS A 7 -37.04 -24.83 -15.19
CA LYS A 7 -38.35 -24.24 -15.55
C LYS A 7 -38.63 -24.42 -17.02
N LYS A 8 -39.80 -25.01 -17.24
CA LYS A 8 -40.43 -25.37 -18.50
C LYS A 8 -40.72 -24.17 -19.41
N SER A 9 -40.49 -24.39 -20.68
CA SER A 9 -40.92 -23.59 -21.84
C SER A 9 -42.46 -23.56 -22.01
N LYS A 10 -42.98 -22.41 -22.43
CA LYS A 10 -44.20 -22.32 -23.24
C LYS A 10 -43.90 -21.44 -24.44
N ASP A 11 -44.09 -22.06 -25.57
CA ASP A 11 -44.04 -21.53 -26.91
C ASP A 11 -45.28 -20.67 -27.17
N THR A 12 -45.13 -19.51 -27.78
CA THR A 12 -46.15 -18.88 -28.61
C THR A 12 -45.44 -17.91 -29.57
N SER A 13 -45.58 -18.25 -30.82
CA SER A 13 -45.12 -17.53 -32.00
C SER A 13 -45.86 -16.19 -32.18
N GLU A 14 -45.13 -15.11 -32.38
CA GLU A 14 -45.60 -14.02 -33.25
C GLU A 14 -44.41 -13.31 -33.91
N LYS A 15 -44.44 -13.33 -35.25
CA LYS A 15 -43.53 -12.67 -36.14
C LYS A 15 -43.75 -11.16 -36.08
N ASN A 16 -42.82 -10.40 -35.55
CA ASN A 16 -42.69 -8.97 -35.87
C ASN A 16 -41.24 -8.65 -36.27
N ARG A 17 -41.11 -8.32 -37.55
CA ARG A 17 -39.92 -7.87 -38.24
C ARG A 17 -39.61 -6.46 -37.73
N VAL A 18 -38.66 -6.32 -36.80
CA VAL A 18 -38.11 -5.02 -36.40
C VAL A 18 -36.74 -4.88 -37.02
N LYS A 19 -36.57 -3.78 -37.72
CA LYS A 19 -35.35 -3.40 -38.42
C LYS A 19 -34.19 -3.32 -37.39
N GLU A 20 -33.08 -4.00 -37.69
CA GLU A 20 -31.81 -3.83 -36.99
C GLU A 20 -31.31 -2.40 -37.22
N ASN A 21 -31.43 -1.58 -36.18
CA ASN A 21 -30.64 -0.37 -36.05
C ASN A 21 -29.26 -0.78 -35.54
N SER A 22 -28.25 -0.63 -36.40
CA SER A 22 -26.85 -0.75 -36.01
C SER A 22 -26.55 0.28 -34.89
N HIS A 23 -26.52 -0.17 -33.64
CA HIS A 23 -25.95 0.58 -32.55
C HIS A 23 -24.42 0.52 -32.72
N ASP A 24 -23.84 1.58 -33.24
CA ASP A 24 -22.42 1.85 -33.13
C ASP A 24 -22.09 1.96 -31.65
N SER A 25 -21.52 0.87 -31.12
CA SER A 25 -21.02 0.83 -29.76
C SER A 25 -19.81 1.77 -29.71
N ILE A 26 -20.01 2.97 -29.18
CA ILE A 26 -18.91 3.88 -28.84
C ILE A 26 -18.01 3.15 -27.85
N LYS A 27 -16.88 2.64 -28.31
CA LYS A 27 -15.81 2.14 -27.46
C LYS A 27 -15.22 3.33 -26.72
N ILE A 28 -15.68 3.55 -25.48
CA ILE A 28 -15.01 4.48 -24.57
C ILE A 28 -13.67 3.84 -24.21
N GLU A 29 -12.61 4.23 -24.87
CA GLU A 29 -11.26 3.86 -24.47
C GLU A 29 -11.03 4.44 -23.07
N LYS A 30 -10.69 3.55 -22.12
CA LYS A 30 -10.27 3.97 -20.79
C LYS A 30 -9.02 4.85 -20.97
N PRO A 31 -8.95 6.03 -20.33
CA PRO A 31 -7.76 6.86 -20.39
C PRO A 31 -6.53 6.05 -19.95
N LYS A 32 -5.43 6.19 -20.71
CA LYS A 32 -4.17 5.54 -20.35
C LYS A 32 -3.76 5.97 -18.94
N PRO A 33 -3.32 5.04 -18.08
CA PRO A 33 -2.86 5.41 -16.74
C PRO A 33 -1.70 6.40 -16.84
N LYS A 34 -1.63 7.36 -15.91
CA LYS A 34 -0.58 8.39 -15.85
C LYS A 34 0.83 7.77 -15.75
N TYR A 35 0.94 6.63 -15.08
CA TYR A 35 2.18 5.88 -14.92
C TYR A 35 2.00 4.42 -15.32
N ASP A 36 3.03 3.87 -15.94
CA ASP A 36 3.14 2.43 -16.17
C ASP A 36 3.77 1.77 -14.94
N LEU A 37 2.97 1.00 -14.20
CA LEU A 37 3.38 0.36 -12.94
C LEU A 37 4.45 -0.72 -13.13
N GLU A 38 4.67 -1.23 -14.36
CA GLU A 38 5.69 -2.25 -14.63
C GLU A 38 7.08 -1.62 -14.85
N THR A 39 7.12 -0.39 -15.32
CA THR A 39 8.39 0.25 -15.73
C THR A 39 8.76 1.48 -14.90
N ILE A 40 7.83 2.01 -14.09
CA ILE A 40 8.12 3.17 -13.25
C ILE A 40 9.23 2.89 -12.24
N VAL A 41 10.21 3.80 -12.20
CA VAL A 41 11.23 3.85 -11.15
C VAL A 41 10.98 5.12 -10.35
N ILE A 42 10.76 4.96 -9.04
CA ILE A 42 10.45 6.09 -8.16
C ILE A 42 11.76 6.76 -7.74
N SER A 43 11.77 8.09 -7.75
CA SER A 43 12.88 8.94 -7.31
C SER A 43 12.39 10.09 -6.44
N ASP A 44 13.29 10.85 -5.85
CA ASP A 44 12.94 12.03 -5.04
C ASP A 44 12.18 13.09 -5.85
N GLU A 45 12.38 13.15 -7.19
CA GLU A 45 11.72 14.12 -8.07
C GLU A 45 10.28 13.74 -8.39
N ASN A 46 9.93 12.45 -8.36
CA ASN A 46 8.60 11.99 -8.78
C ASN A 46 7.77 11.34 -7.67
N VAL A 47 8.34 11.10 -6.49
CA VAL A 47 7.69 10.34 -5.41
C VAL A 47 6.35 10.94 -4.98
N VAL A 48 6.27 12.24 -4.77
CA VAL A 48 5.04 12.90 -4.30
C VAL A 48 3.93 12.79 -5.37
N ASP A 49 4.28 13.08 -6.61
CA ASP A 49 3.33 13.05 -7.72
C ASP A 49 2.85 11.62 -8.02
N PHE A 50 3.78 10.66 -7.99
CA PHE A 50 3.46 9.25 -8.16
C PHE A 50 2.59 8.71 -7.03
N LEU A 51 2.97 8.92 -5.75
CA LEU A 51 2.23 8.38 -4.61
C LEU A 51 0.85 9.04 -4.44
N THR A 52 0.72 10.32 -4.77
CA THR A 52 -0.58 11.00 -4.80
C THR A 52 -1.50 10.35 -5.83
N TRP A 53 -1.04 10.24 -7.07
CA TRP A 53 -1.80 9.57 -8.13
C TRP A 53 -2.12 8.11 -7.77
N TYR A 54 -1.13 7.37 -7.25
CA TYR A 54 -1.33 5.95 -6.89
C TYR A 54 -2.33 5.78 -5.76
N GLY A 55 -2.27 6.64 -4.75
CA GLY A 55 -3.19 6.63 -3.61
C GLY A 55 -4.63 6.95 -3.98
N GLU A 56 -4.87 7.76 -5.02
CA GLU A 56 -6.21 8.03 -5.58
C GLU A 56 -6.80 6.80 -6.30
N GLN A 57 -5.95 5.98 -6.90
CA GLN A 57 -6.35 4.76 -7.61
C GLN A 57 -6.47 3.54 -6.68
N ASN A 58 -5.89 3.61 -5.47
CA ASN A 58 -5.79 2.50 -4.52
C ASN A 58 -6.19 2.98 -3.13
N ASN A 59 -7.47 2.79 -2.80
CA ASN A 59 -8.06 3.28 -1.54
C ASN A 59 -8.01 2.27 -0.39
N GLU A 60 -7.33 1.14 -0.56
CA GLU A 60 -7.15 0.15 0.49
C GLU A 60 -6.39 0.77 1.68
N ASN A 61 -6.83 0.42 2.88
CA ASN A 61 -6.19 0.86 4.12
C ASN A 61 -5.98 -0.31 5.12
N LYS A 62 -6.42 -1.51 4.78
CA LYS A 62 -6.22 -2.69 5.62
C LYS A 62 -5.22 -3.63 4.99
N VAL A 63 -4.26 -4.07 5.79
CA VAL A 63 -3.19 -4.98 5.39
C VAL A 63 -3.08 -6.11 6.40
N LEU A 64 -2.88 -7.33 5.91
CA LEU A 64 -2.58 -8.50 6.72
C LEU A 64 -1.10 -8.89 6.52
N ILE A 65 -0.34 -8.93 7.60
CA ILE A 65 1.00 -9.50 7.61
C ILE A 65 0.91 -10.91 8.19
N GLU A 66 1.17 -11.90 7.36
CA GLU A 66 1.23 -13.29 7.78
C GLU A 66 2.64 -13.64 8.27
N THR A 67 2.75 -14.18 9.47
CA THR A 67 4.02 -14.61 10.04
C THR A 67 3.92 -16.05 10.57
N LYS A 68 5.06 -16.69 10.76
CA LYS A 68 5.10 -18.01 11.41
C LYS A 68 4.58 -18.02 12.86
N PHE A 69 4.40 -16.85 13.45
CA PHE A 69 3.90 -16.69 14.83
C PHE A 69 2.43 -16.23 14.89
N GLY A 70 1.78 -16.06 13.74
CA GLY A 70 0.42 -15.58 13.61
C GLY A 70 0.32 -14.33 12.73
N ASN A 71 -0.89 -13.86 12.58
CA ASN A 71 -1.23 -12.76 11.69
C ASN A 71 -1.26 -11.42 12.44
N ILE A 72 -0.82 -10.36 11.78
CA ILE A 72 -0.90 -9.00 12.27
C ILE A 72 -1.80 -8.21 11.29
N GLU A 73 -2.94 -7.77 11.80
CA GLU A 73 -3.83 -6.89 11.04
C GLU A 73 -3.43 -5.43 11.27
N ILE A 74 -3.30 -4.66 10.19
CA ILE A 74 -2.91 -3.25 10.19
C ILE A 74 -4.01 -2.44 9.55
N GLU A 75 -4.32 -1.29 10.13
CA GLU A 75 -5.10 -0.24 9.50
C GLU A 75 -4.22 0.98 9.25
N LEU A 76 -4.09 1.36 7.96
CA LEU A 76 -3.32 2.52 7.53
C LEU A 76 -4.21 3.77 7.53
N PHE A 77 -3.70 4.88 8.02
CA PHE A 77 -4.46 6.13 8.15
C PHE A 77 -4.58 6.87 6.82
N TYR A 78 -5.77 7.42 6.55
CA TYR A 78 -6.00 8.28 5.39
C TYR A 78 -5.36 9.67 5.54
N GLU A 79 -5.09 10.09 6.76
CA GLU A 79 -4.43 11.34 7.09
C GLU A 79 -2.96 11.39 6.71
N THR A 80 -2.35 10.24 6.40
CA THR A 80 -0.98 10.10 5.89
C THR A 80 -0.99 9.48 4.49
N PRO A 81 -1.55 10.18 3.49
CA PRO A 81 -1.85 9.60 2.17
C PRO A 81 -0.63 9.10 1.42
N LEU A 82 0.52 9.76 1.50
CA LEU A 82 1.74 9.31 0.81
C LEU A 82 2.29 8.04 1.44
N HIS A 83 2.34 7.95 2.78
CA HIS A 83 2.80 6.76 3.48
C HIS A 83 1.85 5.59 3.25
N ARG A 84 0.53 5.81 3.31
CA ARG A 84 -0.48 4.79 2.98
C ARG A 84 -0.30 4.29 1.54
N ALA A 85 -0.22 5.19 0.57
CA ALA A 85 -0.05 4.84 -0.84
C ALA A 85 1.24 4.03 -1.08
N ASN A 86 2.35 4.46 -0.46
CA ASN A 86 3.62 3.76 -0.56
C ASN A 86 3.53 2.35 0.03
N PHE A 87 2.95 2.20 1.22
CA PHE A 87 2.83 0.88 1.86
C PHE A 87 2.01 -0.09 0.99
N ILE A 88 0.84 0.35 0.49
CA ILE A 88 -0.01 -0.44 -0.42
C ILE A 88 0.73 -0.76 -1.73
N TYR A 89 1.48 0.19 -2.30
CA TYR A 89 2.30 -0.05 -3.50
C TYR A 89 3.32 -1.17 -3.26
N LEU A 90 4.07 -1.11 -2.16
CA LEU A 90 5.06 -2.12 -1.82
C LEU A 90 4.45 -3.49 -1.53
N VAL A 91 3.27 -3.54 -0.89
CA VAL A 91 2.50 -4.79 -0.71
C VAL A 91 2.13 -5.38 -2.07
N LYS A 92 1.55 -4.60 -2.98
CA LYS A 92 1.13 -5.06 -4.31
C LYS A 92 2.31 -5.44 -5.21
N LYS A 93 3.50 -4.85 -4.97
CA LYS A 93 4.77 -5.28 -5.61
C LYS A 93 5.41 -6.50 -4.95
N ASN A 94 4.79 -7.08 -3.94
CA ASN A 94 5.32 -8.21 -3.17
C ASN A 94 6.69 -7.94 -2.52
N TYR A 95 7.04 -6.66 -2.33
CA TYR A 95 8.33 -6.27 -1.76
C TYR A 95 8.55 -6.89 -0.38
N PHE A 96 7.55 -6.78 0.50
CA PHE A 96 7.67 -7.26 1.88
C PHE A 96 7.82 -8.77 2.01
N ASN A 97 7.49 -9.55 0.97
CA ASN A 97 7.77 -10.99 0.92
C ASN A 97 9.27 -11.30 0.85
N THR A 98 10.11 -10.32 0.55
CA THR A 98 11.58 -10.44 0.52
C THR A 98 12.26 -9.88 1.76
N ALA A 99 11.49 -9.34 2.72
CA ALA A 99 12.00 -8.63 3.89
C ALA A 99 11.65 -9.36 5.19
N TYR A 100 12.35 -8.99 6.26
CA TYR A 100 12.17 -9.56 7.60
C TYR A 100 11.89 -8.48 8.64
N PHE A 101 11.44 -8.90 9.82
CA PHE A 101 11.60 -8.15 11.05
C PHE A 101 13.06 -8.29 11.48
N HIS A 102 13.90 -7.34 11.08
CA HIS A 102 15.34 -7.42 11.20
C HIS A 102 15.91 -6.81 12.48
N ARG A 103 15.08 -6.06 13.23
CA ARG A 103 15.49 -5.44 14.50
C ARG A 103 14.35 -5.51 15.51
N VAL A 104 14.65 -6.08 16.68
CA VAL A 104 13.73 -6.15 17.82
C VAL A 104 14.43 -5.54 19.02
N VAL A 105 13.84 -4.48 19.59
CA VAL A 105 14.29 -3.88 20.84
C VAL A 105 13.19 -4.06 21.87
N ASN A 106 13.46 -4.90 22.86
CA ASN A 106 12.48 -5.25 23.88
C ASN A 106 11.94 -4.00 24.57
N ASN A 107 10.63 -3.96 24.79
CA ASN A 107 9.91 -2.84 25.40
C ASN A 107 10.12 -1.50 24.67
N PHE A 108 10.39 -1.53 23.38
CA PHE A 108 10.53 -0.34 22.52
C PHE A 108 9.84 -0.59 21.17
N ILE A 109 10.56 -1.15 20.17
CA ILE A 109 10.03 -1.34 18.82
C ILE A 109 10.36 -2.72 18.24
N ILE A 110 9.56 -3.11 17.22
CA ILE A 110 9.86 -4.20 16.30
C ILE A 110 9.91 -3.59 14.90
N GLN A 111 11.09 -3.60 14.26
CA GLN A 111 11.33 -2.96 12.96
C GLN A 111 11.43 -4.00 11.86
N GLY A 112 10.73 -3.76 10.75
CA GLY A 112 10.68 -4.62 9.58
C GLY A 112 10.93 -3.87 8.28
N GLY A 113 10.83 -4.61 7.16
CA GLY A 113 10.91 -4.04 5.83
C GLY A 113 12.31 -4.05 5.22
N ASN A 114 13.28 -4.72 5.84
CA ASN A 114 14.64 -4.86 5.32
C ASN A 114 15.13 -6.31 5.43
N SER A 115 16.14 -6.63 4.66
CA SER A 115 16.98 -7.82 4.85
C SER A 115 18.33 -7.63 4.14
N ASP A 116 19.32 -8.45 4.52
CA ASP A 116 20.62 -8.49 3.86
C ASP A 116 20.61 -9.35 2.58
N GLU A 117 19.51 -10.01 2.30
CA GLU A 117 19.32 -10.85 1.13
C GLU A 117 19.48 -10.07 -0.19
N SER A 118 20.13 -10.70 -1.15
CA SER A 118 20.35 -10.11 -2.48
C SER A 118 19.04 -9.79 -3.20
N ILE A 119 17.99 -10.58 -2.95
CA ILE A 119 16.67 -10.39 -3.54
C ILE A 119 16.04 -9.06 -3.08
N THR A 120 16.11 -8.73 -1.78
CA THR A 120 15.59 -7.47 -1.23
C THR A 120 16.29 -6.26 -1.86
N LYS A 121 17.63 -6.31 -1.97
CA LYS A 121 18.42 -5.26 -2.62
C LYS A 121 18.03 -5.08 -4.10
N LYS A 122 17.79 -6.20 -4.82
CA LYS A 122 17.36 -6.19 -6.21
C LYS A 122 15.97 -5.59 -6.38
N GLU A 123 15.01 -5.94 -5.52
CA GLU A 123 13.65 -5.38 -5.58
C GLU A 123 13.65 -3.87 -5.24
N ARG A 124 14.41 -3.42 -4.23
CA ARG A 124 14.60 -1.99 -3.95
C ARG A 124 15.13 -1.23 -5.16
N LYS A 125 16.13 -1.79 -5.86
CA LYS A 125 16.70 -1.16 -7.05
C LYS A 125 15.69 -1.03 -8.20
N LYS A 126 14.79 -2.00 -8.36
CA LYS A 126 13.72 -1.94 -9.37
C LYS A 126 12.66 -0.90 -9.01
N ILE A 127 12.27 -0.82 -7.74
CA ILE A 127 11.27 0.12 -7.25
C ILE A 127 11.78 1.55 -7.33
N GLY A 128 13.02 1.79 -6.89
CA GLY A 128 13.68 3.08 -6.99
C GLY A 128 14.40 3.50 -5.71
N LYS A 129 14.97 4.70 -5.76
CA LYS A 129 15.64 5.35 -4.62
C LYS A 129 14.96 6.68 -4.36
N TYR A 130 14.27 6.79 -3.25
CA TYR A 130 13.50 7.96 -2.84
C TYR A 130 13.29 8.00 -1.34
N LEU A 131 12.87 9.16 -0.84
CA LEU A 131 12.40 9.35 0.53
C LEU A 131 11.00 9.96 0.49
N ILE A 132 10.20 9.72 1.53
CA ILE A 132 8.83 10.21 1.60
C ILE A 132 8.79 11.43 2.52
N PRO A 133 8.20 12.57 2.07
CA PRO A 133 7.97 13.72 2.93
C PRO A 133 7.19 13.37 4.20
N ALA A 134 7.57 13.97 5.32
CA ALA A 134 6.92 13.73 6.60
C ALA A 134 5.44 14.17 6.58
N GLU A 135 4.56 13.34 7.14
CA GLU A 135 3.12 13.60 7.23
C GLU A 135 2.66 13.61 8.70
N PHE A 136 3.28 14.45 9.53
CA PHE A 136 2.97 14.50 10.96
C PHE A 136 1.57 15.01 11.24
N LYS A 137 0.83 14.29 12.09
CA LYS A 137 -0.50 14.67 12.57
C LYS A 137 -0.53 14.61 14.10
N LYS A 138 -1.02 15.64 14.75
CA LYS A 138 -1.13 15.68 16.23
C LYS A 138 -2.00 14.57 16.81
N SER A 139 -2.97 14.07 16.03
CA SER A 139 -3.89 12.98 16.38
C SER A 139 -3.24 11.60 16.28
N LEU A 140 -2.21 11.44 15.44
CA LEU A 140 -1.53 10.17 15.22
C LEU A 140 -0.28 10.11 16.09
N ARG A 141 -0.28 9.21 17.04
CA ARG A 141 0.74 9.12 18.08
C ARG A 141 1.33 7.72 18.15
N HIS A 142 2.56 7.64 18.64
CA HIS A 142 3.28 6.38 18.86
C HIS A 142 2.74 5.62 20.06
N ASN A 143 1.46 5.28 20.02
CA ASN A 143 0.82 4.42 21.01
C ASN A 143 1.28 2.96 20.84
N TYR A 144 1.02 2.12 21.84
CA TYR A 144 1.23 0.67 21.72
C TYR A 144 0.50 0.11 20.49
N GLY A 145 1.22 -0.67 19.68
CA GLY A 145 0.71 -1.24 18.43
C GLY A 145 0.72 -0.29 17.22
N ALA A 146 1.05 1.00 17.38
CA ALA A 146 1.17 1.91 16.25
C ALA A 146 2.25 1.44 15.28
N LEU A 147 1.93 1.52 13.98
CA LEU A 147 2.86 1.35 12.87
C LEU A 147 3.40 2.72 12.47
N ALA A 148 4.71 2.88 12.38
CA ALA A 148 5.34 4.12 11.97
C ALA A 148 6.47 3.88 10.96
N ALA A 149 6.76 4.89 10.13
CA ALA A 149 7.82 4.85 9.14
C ALA A 149 9.19 5.08 9.81
N ALA A 150 10.18 4.26 9.47
CA ALA A 150 11.55 4.49 9.88
C ALA A 150 12.19 5.65 9.09
N ARG A 151 13.19 6.31 9.65
CA ARG A 151 13.98 7.33 8.98
C ARG A 151 15.42 7.35 9.47
N SER A 152 16.34 7.95 8.68
CA SER A 152 17.65 8.32 9.17
C SER A 152 17.55 9.52 10.11
N TRP A 153 18.34 9.52 11.19
CA TRP A 153 18.52 10.67 12.07
C TRP A 153 19.59 11.61 11.53
N ASP A 154 20.60 11.07 10.83
CA ASP A 154 21.72 11.83 10.32
C ASP A 154 21.38 12.46 8.97
N ASN A 155 21.77 13.73 8.78
CA ASN A 155 21.63 14.49 7.52
C ASN A 155 20.20 14.50 6.97
N ASN A 156 19.17 14.50 7.85
CA ASN A 156 17.77 14.46 7.48
C ASN A 156 16.95 15.52 8.26
N PRO A 157 17.21 16.81 8.05
CA PRO A 157 16.53 17.89 8.79
C PRO A 157 15.04 17.97 8.49
N GLU A 158 14.62 17.56 7.29
CA GLU A 158 13.21 17.51 6.86
C GLU A 158 12.47 16.28 7.38
N LYS A 159 13.16 15.40 8.11
CA LYS A 159 12.59 14.18 8.70
C LYS A 159 11.90 13.27 7.67
N LEU A 160 12.48 13.18 6.47
CA LEU A 160 11.99 12.34 5.39
C LEU A 160 12.02 10.86 5.79
N SER A 161 10.99 10.11 5.46
CA SER A 161 10.86 8.70 5.82
C SER A 161 11.53 7.78 4.81
N ASN A 162 12.13 6.69 5.31
CA ASN A 162 12.54 5.56 4.48
C ASN A 162 11.29 4.85 3.95
N PRO A 163 11.12 4.69 2.64
CA PRO A 163 9.91 4.10 2.06
C PRO A 163 9.73 2.62 2.37
N PHE A 164 10.83 1.91 2.65
CA PHE A 164 10.87 0.46 2.76
C PHE A 164 10.78 -0.06 4.18
N GLU A 165 11.15 0.75 5.17
CA GLU A 165 11.28 0.31 6.55
C GLU A 165 10.24 0.95 7.47
N PHE A 166 9.66 0.12 8.30
CA PHE A 166 8.64 0.49 9.27
C PHE A 166 8.93 -0.17 10.62
N TYR A 167 8.26 0.31 11.67
CA TYR A 167 8.32 -0.33 12.97
C TYR A 167 6.98 -0.28 13.70
N PHE A 168 6.78 -1.27 14.56
CA PHE A 168 5.67 -1.31 15.52
C PHE A 168 6.13 -0.88 16.90
N ILE A 169 5.31 -0.11 17.60
CA ILE A 169 5.55 0.22 19.00
C ILE A 169 5.18 -0.98 19.87
N GLN A 170 6.18 -1.52 20.59
CA GLN A 170 6.02 -2.65 21.50
C GLN A 170 5.80 -2.21 22.95
N ASN A 171 6.24 -1.00 23.32
CA ASN A 171 6.06 -0.46 24.65
C ASN A 171 4.59 -0.17 24.93
N LYS A 172 4.02 -0.81 25.99
CA LYS A 172 2.62 -0.64 26.39
C LYS A 172 2.26 0.81 26.78
N LYS A 173 3.25 1.63 27.15
CA LYS A 173 3.05 3.06 27.48
C LYS A 173 3.13 3.96 26.25
N GLY A 174 3.47 3.39 25.07
CA GLY A 174 3.78 4.15 23.88
C GLY A 174 5.21 4.73 23.88
N GLU A 175 5.57 5.41 22.80
CA GLU A 175 6.88 6.05 22.61
C GLU A 175 6.68 7.50 22.14
N HIS A 176 6.08 8.31 23.00
CA HIS A 176 5.63 9.66 22.66
C HIS A 176 6.75 10.66 22.39
N HIS A 177 8.00 10.31 22.72
CA HIS A 177 9.16 11.12 22.31
C HIS A 177 9.42 11.04 20.79
N LEU A 178 8.81 10.07 20.09
CA LEU A 178 8.85 9.94 18.63
C LEU A 178 7.72 10.71 17.92
N ASP A 179 6.76 11.27 18.65
CA ASP A 179 5.67 12.07 18.08
C ASP A 179 6.25 13.33 17.42
N GLY A 180 5.92 13.55 16.13
CA GLY A 180 6.50 14.62 15.32
C GLY A 180 7.94 14.38 14.87
N GLU A 181 8.50 13.21 15.16
CA GLU A 181 9.82 12.77 14.67
C GLU A 181 9.68 11.70 13.57
N HIS A 182 8.66 10.86 13.64
CA HIS A 182 8.36 9.85 12.65
C HIS A 182 6.88 9.92 12.27
N THR A 183 6.54 9.57 11.01
CA THR A 183 5.14 9.47 10.56
C THR A 183 4.54 8.15 11.03
N VAL A 184 3.37 8.22 11.68
CA VAL A 184 2.55 7.08 12.14
C VAL A 184 1.53 6.72 11.09
#